data_5b27b5cfbd81d6fea2fc0c55d7600c19
#
_entry.id   5b27b5cfbd81d6fea2fc0c55d7600c19
#
_cell.length_a   1.000
_cell.length_b   1.000
_cell.length_c   1.000
_cell.angle_alpha   90.00
_cell.angle_beta   90.00
_cell.angle_gamma   90.00
#
_symmetry.space_group_name_H-M   'P 1'
#
loop_
_entity.id
_entity.type
_entity.pdbx_description
1 polymer ?
#
loop_
_entity_poly.entity_id
_entity_poly.type
_entity_poly.pdbx_seq_one_letter_code
_entity_poly.pdbx_strand_id
1 'polypeptide(L)'
;YGLVGSEMCIRDRHQLVRTGLLIEIRNPDDDREVAFAPGRDIHEMTLYNIFRTIDNYSSTRLYFAATEETRRIDRALDELQTACRTAGDRLRLIDLDDAVNAARKPASGPQPESKHSER
;
A
#
# COMPACT_ATOMS: atom_id res chain seq x y z
N TYR A 1 -3.17 6.48 -16.52
CA TYR A 1 -4.39 6.40 -15.73
C TYR A 1 -4.97 7.75 -15.50
N GLY A 2 -6.11 7.99 -16.12
CA GLY A 2 -6.76 9.26 -16.18
C GLY A 2 -7.53 9.69 -14.95
N LEU A 3 -7.11 9.36 -13.79
CA LEU A 3 -7.45 10.13 -12.61
C LEU A 3 -6.46 11.27 -12.55
N VAL A 4 -6.70 12.20 -13.42
CA VAL A 4 -6.01 13.47 -13.40
C VAL A 4 -6.20 14.06 -12.03
N GLY A 5 -5.15 14.04 -11.32
CA GLY A 5 -5.06 14.36 -10.00
C GLY A 5 -5.78 15.61 -9.59
N SER A 6 -6.66 15.39 -8.68
CA SER A 6 -6.71 16.33 -7.59
C SER A 6 -5.29 16.58 -7.10
N GLU A 7 -4.99 17.78 -6.67
CA GLU A 7 -3.69 18.13 -6.06
C GLU A 7 -3.24 17.14 -5.00
N MET A 8 -4.17 16.42 -4.36
CA MET A 8 -3.91 15.36 -3.37
C MET A 8 -3.19 14.15 -3.98
N CYS A 9 -3.56 13.70 -5.18
CA CYS A 9 -2.87 12.58 -5.83
C CYS A 9 -1.42 12.92 -6.21
N ILE A 10 -1.17 14.16 -6.62
CA ILE A 10 0.17 14.64 -6.94
C ILE A 10 1.03 14.70 -5.67
N ARG A 11 0.47 15.20 -4.59
CA ARG A 11 1.14 15.25 -3.27
C ARG A 11 1.48 13.85 -2.76
N ASP A 12 0.56 12.91 -2.87
CA ASP A 12 0.75 11.54 -2.43
C ASP A 12 1.86 10.85 -3.23
N ARG A 13 1.91 11.05 -4.54
CA ARG A 13 2.99 10.54 -5.39
C ARG A 13 4.34 11.12 -4.99
N HIS A 14 4.42 12.41 -4.74
CA HIS A 14 5.65 13.05 -4.27
C HIS A 14 6.12 12.50 -2.92
N GLN A 15 5.21 12.25 -2.00
CA GLN A 15 5.53 11.62 -0.73
C GLN A 15 6.10 10.22 -0.93
N LEU A 16 5.48 9.41 -1.77
CA LEU A 16 5.94 8.07 -2.08
C LEU A 16 7.31 8.05 -2.76
N VAL A 17 7.58 9.01 -3.64
CA VAL A 17 8.91 9.18 -4.24
C VAL A 17 9.95 9.57 -3.19
N ARG A 18 9.63 10.49 -2.30
CA ARG A 18 10.54 10.92 -1.22
C ARG A 18 10.85 9.80 -0.24
N THR A 19 9.92 8.91 0.01
CA THR A 19 10.15 7.75 0.88
C THR A 19 10.98 6.65 0.22
N GLY A 20 11.20 6.73 -1.08
CA GLY A 20 11.90 5.69 -1.85
C GLY A 20 11.02 4.49 -2.21
N LEU A 21 9.72 4.54 -1.94
CA LEU A 21 8.79 3.49 -2.33
C LEU A 21 8.45 3.52 -3.82
N LEU A 22 8.50 4.70 -4.42
CA LEU A 22 8.37 4.90 -5.86
C LEU A 22 9.58 5.62 -6.42
N ILE A 23 9.93 5.29 -7.64
CA ILE A 23 10.86 6.05 -8.46
C ILE A 23 10.12 6.66 -9.65
N GLU A 24 10.51 7.86 -10.00
CA GLU A 24 9.97 8.59 -11.14
C GLU A 24 10.82 8.30 -12.37
N ILE A 25 10.17 7.88 -13.43
CA ILE A 25 10.84 7.63 -14.72
C ILE A 25 10.33 8.68 -15.70
N ARG A 26 11.24 9.50 -16.21
CA ARG A 26 10.93 10.49 -17.23
C ARG A 26 11.33 9.98 -18.61
N ASN A 27 10.47 10.19 -19.57
CA ASN A 27 10.78 9.92 -20.95
C ASN A 27 11.72 11.03 -21.47
N PRO A 28 12.93 10.70 -21.96
CA PRO A 28 13.84 11.72 -22.49
C PRO A 28 13.30 12.45 -23.74
N ASP A 29 12.37 11.84 -24.45
CA ASP A 29 11.78 12.40 -25.67
C ASP A 29 10.52 13.23 -25.39
N ASP A 30 9.88 13.06 -24.25
CA ASP A 30 8.69 13.81 -23.83
C ASP A 30 8.71 14.08 -22.32
N ASP A 31 9.04 15.31 -21.96
CA ASP A 31 9.06 15.75 -20.56
C ASP A 31 7.68 15.72 -19.87
N ARG A 32 6.61 15.51 -20.63
CA ARG A 32 5.24 15.45 -20.10
C ARG A 32 4.84 14.09 -19.66
N GLU A 33 5.49 13.05 -20.17
CA GLU A 33 5.25 11.67 -19.74
C GLU A 33 6.09 11.34 -18.53
N VAL A 34 5.41 11.14 -17.42
CA VAL A 34 6.02 10.67 -16.18
C VAL A 34 5.43 9.31 -15.85
N ALA A 35 6.29 8.31 -15.76
CA ALA A 35 5.94 6.99 -15.29
C ALA A 35 6.50 6.78 -13.88
N PHE A 36 5.90 5.88 -13.14
CA PHE A 36 6.34 5.50 -11.81
C PHE A 36 6.62 4.00 -11.78
N ALA A 37 7.67 3.63 -11.09
CA ALA A 37 8.02 2.25 -10.85
C ALA A 37 8.28 2.02 -9.36
N PRO A 38 8.19 0.79 -8.87
CA PRO A 38 8.57 0.48 -7.50
C PRO A 38 10.04 0.83 -7.26
N GLY A 39 10.31 1.51 -6.15
CA GLY A 39 11.67 1.89 -5.74
C GLY A 39 12.43 0.77 -5.05
N ARG A 40 11.77 -0.33 -4.74
CA ARG A 40 12.32 -1.52 -4.09
C ARG A 40 11.80 -2.77 -4.79
N ASP A 41 12.41 -3.90 -4.50
CA ASP A 41 11.89 -5.19 -4.99
C ASP A 41 10.47 -5.43 -4.47
N ILE A 42 9.52 -5.57 -5.39
CA ILE A 42 8.10 -5.81 -5.07
C ILE A 42 7.88 -7.11 -4.32
N HIS A 43 8.78 -8.09 -4.45
CA HIS A 43 8.70 -9.35 -3.73
C HIS A 43 9.05 -9.19 -2.24
N GLU A 44 9.84 -8.19 -1.91
CA GLU A 44 10.24 -7.86 -0.56
C GLU A 44 9.39 -6.76 0.08
N MET A 45 8.58 -6.07 -0.71
CA MET A 45 7.70 -5.02 -0.21
C MET A 45 6.49 -5.64 0.48
N THR A 46 6.54 -5.70 1.79
CA THR A 46 5.40 -6.09 2.62
C THR A 46 4.53 -4.87 2.95
N LEU A 47 3.27 -5.11 3.23
CA LEU A 47 2.36 -4.04 3.65
C LEU A 47 2.86 -3.32 4.90
N TYR A 48 3.48 -4.07 5.83
CA TYR A 48 4.09 -3.50 7.02
C TYR A 48 5.27 -2.58 6.67
N ASN A 49 6.16 -2.99 5.77
CA ASN A 49 7.30 -2.17 5.36
C ASN A 49 6.85 -0.87 4.70
N ILE A 50 5.83 -0.93 3.86
CA ILE A 50 5.23 0.24 3.23
C ILE A 50 4.65 1.17 4.29
N PHE A 51 3.85 0.63 5.18
CA PHE A 51 3.23 1.39 6.28
C PHE A 51 4.28 2.06 7.16
N ARG A 52 5.30 1.32 7.60
CA ARG A 52 6.37 1.84 8.44
C ARG A 52 7.18 2.94 7.74
N THR A 53 7.44 2.78 6.47
CA THR A 53 8.19 3.78 5.71
C THR A 53 7.41 5.10 5.61
N ILE A 54 6.11 5.03 5.36
CA ILE A 54 5.25 6.21 5.30
C ILE A 54 5.10 6.85 6.69
N ASP A 55 4.88 6.03 7.71
CA ASP A 55 4.71 6.49 9.08
C ASP A 55 5.97 7.19 9.61
N ASN A 56 7.13 6.61 9.39
CA ASN A 56 8.41 7.22 9.79
C ASN A 56 8.69 8.54 9.08
N TYR A 57 8.24 8.66 7.83
CA TYR A 57 8.41 9.89 7.07
C TYR A 57 7.52 11.02 7.59
N SER A 58 6.29 10.70 7.96
CA SER A 58 5.29 11.66 8.40
C SER A 58 5.28 11.90 9.91
N SER A 59 5.95 11.06 10.70
CA SER A 59 5.91 11.18 12.15
C SER A 59 6.76 12.35 12.64
N THR A 60 6.12 13.25 13.33
CA THR A 60 6.80 14.23 14.17
C THR A 60 7.15 13.54 15.48
N ARG A 61 8.43 13.39 15.76
CA ARG A 61 8.86 12.83 17.05
C ARG A 61 8.50 13.81 18.16
N LEU A 62 7.50 13.44 18.91
CA LEU A 62 7.17 14.12 20.14
C LEU A 62 8.05 13.53 21.24
N TYR A 63 8.90 14.38 21.81
CA TYR A 63 9.71 13.99 22.96
C TYR A 63 8.89 14.21 24.22
N PHE A 64 8.41 13.12 24.79
CA PHE A 64 7.78 13.14 26.10
C PHE A 64 8.82 12.81 27.16
N ALA A 65 8.71 13.43 28.33
CA ALA A 65 9.49 13.04 29.49
C ALA A 65 9.22 11.57 29.84
N ALA A 66 10.27 10.82 30.17
CA ALA A 66 10.15 9.40 30.54
C ALA A 66 9.51 9.26 31.92
N THR A 67 8.18 9.28 31.98
CA THR A 67 7.40 9.02 33.20
C THR A 67 6.89 7.58 33.18
N GLU A 68 6.39 7.10 34.31
CA GLU A 68 5.79 5.77 34.43
C GLU A 68 4.61 5.62 33.47
N GLU A 69 3.80 6.66 33.33
CA GLU A 69 2.65 6.68 32.42
C GLU A 69 3.09 6.58 30.96
N THR A 70 4.13 7.33 30.56
CA THR A 70 4.65 7.26 29.18
C THR A 70 5.26 5.92 28.87
N ARG A 71 5.91 5.25 29.82
CA ARG A 71 6.43 3.90 29.64
C ARG A 71 5.32 2.86 29.41
N ARG A 72 4.19 2.99 30.09
CA ARG A 72 3.03 2.13 29.88
C ARG A 72 2.45 2.32 28.48
N ILE A 73 2.35 3.55 28.03
CA ILE A 73 1.91 3.87 26.68
C ILE A 73 2.87 3.30 25.64
N ASP A 74 4.17 3.48 25.84
CA ASP A 74 5.19 2.95 24.93
C ASP A 74 5.13 1.42 24.81
N ARG A 75 4.94 0.71 25.91
CA ARG A 75 4.74 -0.75 25.89
C ARG A 75 3.49 -1.15 25.11
N ALA A 76 2.39 -0.45 25.31
CA ALA A 76 1.15 -0.72 24.59
C ALA A 76 1.33 -0.45 23.08
N LEU A 77 2.04 0.62 22.71
CA LEU A 77 2.37 0.91 21.32
C LEU A 77 3.30 -0.13 20.71
N ASP A 78 4.27 -0.63 21.46
CA ASP A 78 5.16 -1.70 21.00
C ASP A 78 4.39 -3.01 20.74
N GLU A 79 3.46 -3.36 21.61
CA GLU A 79 2.56 -4.51 21.41
C GLU A 79 1.70 -4.34 20.17
N LEU A 80 1.14 -3.15 19.97
CA LEU A 80 0.38 -2.83 18.78
C LEU A 80 1.22 -2.91 17.51
N GLN A 81 2.42 -2.37 17.53
CA GLN A 81 3.34 -2.45 16.40
C GLN A 81 3.73 -3.88 16.09
N THR A 82 3.97 -4.70 17.10
CA THR A 82 4.30 -6.12 16.93
C THR A 82 3.15 -6.88 16.29
N ALA A 83 1.91 -6.62 16.72
CA ALA A 83 0.72 -7.21 16.11
C ALA A 83 0.55 -6.77 14.66
N CYS A 84 0.72 -5.49 14.36
CA CYS A 84 0.69 -4.94 13.01
C CYS A 84 1.77 -5.55 12.12
N ARG A 85 2.98 -5.71 12.65
CA ARG A 85 4.08 -6.35 11.92
C ARG A 85 3.76 -7.79 11.57
N THR A 86 3.28 -8.55 12.53
CA THR A 86 2.91 -9.96 12.32
C THR A 86 1.84 -10.10 11.23
N ALA A 87 0.83 -9.24 11.26
CA ALA A 87 -0.22 -9.24 10.24
C ALA A 87 0.28 -8.72 8.89
N GLY A 88 1.04 -7.62 8.90
CA GLY A 88 1.46 -6.93 7.69
C GLY A 88 2.60 -7.62 6.94
N ASP A 89 3.48 -8.35 7.62
CA ASP A 89 4.58 -9.09 6.98
C ASP A 89 4.10 -10.30 6.17
N ARG A 90 2.88 -10.75 6.40
CA ARG A 90 2.26 -11.83 5.61
C ARG A 90 1.74 -11.35 4.26
N LEU A 91 1.52 -10.05 4.12
CA LEU A 91 0.96 -9.46 2.92
C LEU A 91 2.06 -8.73 2.16
N ARG A 92 2.45 -9.28 1.03
CA ARG A 92 3.38 -8.63 0.09
C ARG A 92 2.60 -7.83 -0.93
N LEU A 93 3.22 -6.80 -1.47
CA LEU A 93 2.60 -5.97 -2.49
C LEU A 93 2.13 -6.80 -3.70
N ILE A 94 2.91 -7.77 -4.10
CA ILE A 94 2.59 -8.66 -5.21
C ILE A 94 1.34 -9.52 -4.94
N ASP A 95 1.09 -9.88 -3.69
CA ASP A 95 -0.06 -10.70 -3.32
C ASP A 95 -1.37 -9.89 -3.31
N LEU A 96 -1.29 -8.57 -3.16
CA LEU A 96 -2.45 -7.68 -3.17
C LEU A 96 -3.13 -7.61 -4.54
N ASP A 97 -2.38 -7.76 -5.60
CA ASP A 97 -2.93 -7.77 -6.96
C ASP A 97 -3.85 -8.97 -7.16
N ASP A 98 -3.43 -10.13 -6.70
CA ASP A 98 -4.26 -11.33 -6.74
C ASP A 98 -5.53 -11.19 -5.89
N ALA A 99 -5.42 -10.59 -4.72
CA ALA A 99 -6.57 -10.34 -3.85
C ALA A 99 -7.57 -9.37 -4.49
N VAL A 100 -7.08 -8.31 -5.12
CA VAL A 100 -7.92 -7.34 -5.83
C VAL A 100 -8.60 -8.00 -7.04
N ASN A 101 -7.86 -8.80 -7.79
CA ASN A 101 -8.41 -9.52 -8.94
C ASN A 101 -9.44 -10.58 -8.53
N ALA A 102 -9.21 -11.27 -7.42
CA ALA A 102 -10.20 -12.20 -6.86
C ALA A 102 -11.48 -11.49 -6.42
N ALA A 103 -11.36 -10.31 -5.82
CA ALA A 103 -12.50 -9.49 -5.41
C ALA A 103 -13.24 -8.88 -6.62
N ARG A 104 -12.56 -8.67 -7.73
CA ARG A 104 -13.14 -8.16 -8.98
C ARG A 104 -13.86 -9.23 -9.82
N LYS A 105 -13.54 -10.50 -9.62
CA LYS A 105 -14.33 -11.55 -10.27
C LYS A 105 -15.76 -11.44 -9.75
N PRO A 106 -16.73 -11.13 -10.62
CA PRO A 106 -18.12 -11.26 -10.20
C PRO A 106 -18.29 -12.73 -9.77
N ALA A 107 -18.93 -12.92 -8.64
CA ALA A 107 -19.36 -14.24 -8.26
C ALA A 107 -20.05 -14.82 -9.50
N SER A 108 -19.44 -15.83 -10.08
CA SER A 108 -20.09 -16.59 -11.16
C SER A 108 -21.29 -17.24 -10.51
N GLY A 109 -22.39 -16.52 -10.53
CA GLY A 109 -23.66 -17.10 -10.22
C GLY A 109 -23.85 -18.32 -11.11
N PRO A 110 -24.55 -19.33 -10.62
CA PRO A 110 -24.82 -20.49 -11.44
C PRO A 110 -25.41 -20.00 -12.75
N GLN A 111 -24.71 -20.25 -13.83
CA GLN A 111 -25.29 -20.02 -15.14
C GLN A 111 -26.59 -20.79 -15.17
N PRO A 112 -27.70 -20.16 -15.53
CA PRO A 112 -28.92 -20.93 -15.77
C PRO A 112 -28.55 -21.93 -16.86
N GLU A 113 -28.56 -23.17 -16.50
CA GLU A 113 -28.50 -24.23 -17.50
C GLU A 113 -29.59 -23.91 -18.49
N SER A 114 -29.19 -23.51 -19.67
CA SER A 114 -30.12 -23.48 -20.78
C SER A 114 -30.52 -24.91 -21.04
N LYS A 115 -31.65 -25.30 -20.48
CA LYS A 115 -32.29 -26.52 -20.91
C LYS A 115 -32.66 -26.31 -22.37
N HIS A 116 -31.78 -26.71 -23.24
CA HIS A 116 -32.18 -27.03 -24.61
C HIS A 116 -33.15 -28.20 -24.51
N SER A 117 -34.41 -27.86 -24.50
CA SER A 117 -35.39 -28.87 -24.79
C SER A 117 -35.33 -29.09 -26.30
N GLU A 118 -34.56 -30.07 -26.74
CA GLU A 118 -34.68 -30.57 -28.08
C GLU A 118 -35.98 -31.34 -28.19
N ARG A 119 -36.77 -30.91 -29.12
CA ARG A 119 -37.72 -31.77 -29.77
C ARG A 119 -37.28 -31.98 -31.18
#